data_2e8e3b7efef9f786554363cd8a67319c
#
_entry.id   2e8e3b7efef9f786554363cd8a67319c
#
_cell.length_a   1.000
_cell.length_b   1.000
_cell.length_c   1.000
_cell.angle_alpha   90.00
_cell.angle_beta   90.00
_cell.angle_gamma   90.00
#
_symmetry.space_group_name_H-M   'P 1'
#
loop_
_entity.id
_entity.type
_entity.pdbx_description
1 polymer ?
#
loop_
_entity_poly.entity_id
_entity_poly.type
_entity_poly.pdbx_seq_one_letter_code
_entity_poly.pdbx_strand_id
1 'polypeptide(L)'
;KDFSPNEEKAKTYLENGFGTVLTHSQDGILRGKGAFVALSNKSANENLLLNEGASFFSFKKGVSRQKNPSSLMGSIALIRQTFLDTEWYQEQNKQTNLSYEALINQQDLPHIFALNDELDYNRVYKIADEFEVDFIIKGNGKEFLRINEVAETEFPLIIPVNFPNSYDVSNPE
;
A
#
# COMPACT_ATOMS: atom_id res chain seq x y z
N LYS A 1 -11.70 8.42 5.76
CA LYS A 1 -12.70 7.44 6.30
C LYS A 1 -12.26 7.09 7.70
N ASP A 2 -13.16 7.23 8.66
CA ASP A 2 -12.88 6.91 10.05
C ASP A 2 -12.76 5.39 10.25
N PHE A 3 -11.83 4.99 11.11
CA PHE A 3 -11.72 3.61 11.54
C PHE A 3 -12.99 3.20 12.30
N SER A 4 -13.62 2.11 11.88
CA SER A 4 -14.76 1.51 12.58
C SER A 4 -14.40 0.09 12.98
N PRO A 5 -14.31 -0.20 14.28
CA PRO A 5 -14.01 -1.54 14.75
C PRO A 5 -15.12 -2.53 14.37
N ASN A 6 -14.72 -3.75 14.03
CA ASN A 6 -15.64 -4.86 13.81
C ASN A 6 -15.28 -5.97 14.82
N GLU A 7 -16.13 -6.14 15.83
CA GLU A 7 -15.90 -7.06 16.95
C GLU A 7 -15.75 -8.52 16.51
N GLU A 8 -16.56 -8.99 15.57
CA GLU A 8 -16.50 -10.38 15.08
C GLU A 8 -15.17 -10.66 14.38
N LYS A 9 -14.74 -9.75 13.51
CA LYS A 9 -13.44 -9.88 12.84
C LYS A 9 -12.28 -9.76 13.84
N ALA A 10 -12.37 -8.83 14.78
CA ALA A 10 -11.34 -8.66 15.82
C ALA A 10 -11.21 -9.97 16.63
N LYS A 11 -12.33 -10.57 17.04
CA LYS A 11 -12.34 -11.83 17.75
C LYS A 11 -11.70 -12.97 16.94
N THR A 12 -12.05 -13.10 15.67
CA THR A 12 -11.47 -14.12 14.77
C THR A 12 -9.94 -13.98 14.67
N TYR A 13 -9.42 -12.77 14.53
CA TYR A 13 -7.97 -12.54 14.48
C TYR A 13 -7.30 -12.83 15.84
N LEU A 14 -7.91 -12.43 16.95
CA LEU A 14 -7.41 -12.72 18.30
C LEU A 14 -7.32 -14.22 18.56
N GLU A 15 -8.33 -15.00 18.17
CA GLU A 15 -8.33 -16.46 18.28
C GLU A 15 -7.22 -17.12 17.47
N ASN A 16 -6.78 -16.47 16.39
CA ASN A 16 -5.64 -16.90 15.58
C ASN A 16 -4.28 -16.31 16.07
N GLY A 17 -4.25 -15.63 17.21
CA GLY A 17 -3.04 -15.16 17.85
C GLY A 17 -2.59 -13.75 17.43
N PHE A 18 -3.37 -13.01 16.64
CA PHE A 18 -3.04 -11.62 16.27
C PHE A 18 -3.53 -10.67 17.36
N GLY A 19 -2.62 -9.89 17.95
CA GLY A 19 -2.96 -8.85 18.95
C GLY A 19 -3.17 -7.46 18.35
N THR A 20 -2.55 -7.19 17.20
CA THR A 20 -2.60 -5.89 16.52
C THR A 20 -2.68 -6.07 15.02
N VAL A 21 -3.22 -5.07 14.32
CA VAL A 21 -3.26 -5.04 12.84
C VAL A 21 -2.93 -3.64 12.33
N LEU A 22 -2.27 -3.57 11.18
CA LEU A 22 -2.14 -2.35 10.39
C LEU A 22 -3.29 -2.31 9.38
N THR A 23 -4.20 -1.36 9.54
CA THR A 23 -5.39 -1.22 8.71
C THR A 23 -5.37 0.05 7.87
N HIS A 24 -5.87 -0.02 6.64
CA HIS A 24 -5.98 1.13 5.74
C HIS A 24 -7.20 1.03 4.83
N SER A 25 -7.59 2.15 4.24
CA SER A 25 -8.61 2.15 3.18
C SER A 25 -8.04 1.57 1.89
N GLN A 26 -8.81 0.73 1.19
CA GLN A 26 -8.44 0.22 -0.15
C GLN A 26 -9.03 1.08 -1.28
N ASP A 27 -9.26 2.37 -1.03
CA ASP A 27 -9.86 3.31 -1.98
C ASP A 27 -8.76 4.12 -2.71
N GLY A 28 -8.65 3.92 -4.01
CA GLY A 28 -7.73 4.67 -4.87
C GLY A 28 -6.38 3.97 -5.13
N ILE A 29 -5.54 4.68 -5.87
CA ILE A 29 -4.16 4.31 -6.23
C ILE A 29 -3.21 4.73 -5.10
N LEU A 30 -3.23 6.02 -4.74
CA LEU A 30 -2.61 6.55 -3.53
C LEU A 30 -3.67 6.48 -2.43
N ARG A 31 -3.54 5.50 -1.53
CA ARG A 31 -4.59 5.15 -0.56
C ARG A 31 -4.52 5.92 0.74
N GLY A 32 -3.49 6.78 0.86
CA GLY A 32 -3.24 7.54 2.08
C GLY A 32 -2.71 6.70 3.23
N LYS A 33 -2.93 7.18 4.44
CA LYS A 33 -2.36 6.61 5.66
C LYS A 33 -3.16 5.42 6.19
N GLY A 34 -2.46 4.46 6.79
CA GLY A 34 -3.05 3.42 7.61
C GLY A 34 -2.72 3.61 9.08
N ALA A 35 -3.49 2.95 9.92
CA ALA A 35 -3.36 3.02 11.36
C ALA A 35 -3.05 1.67 11.99
N PHE A 36 -2.20 1.63 13.01
CA PHE A 36 -2.05 0.47 13.88
C PHE A 36 -3.14 0.49 14.94
N VAL A 37 -3.85 -0.61 15.03
CA VAL A 37 -4.94 -0.79 15.99
C VAL A 37 -4.76 -2.09 16.77
N ALA A 38 -5.06 -2.03 18.06
CA ALA A 38 -5.19 -3.22 18.89
C ALA A 38 -6.50 -3.95 18.56
N LEU A 39 -6.46 -5.27 18.61
CA LEU A 39 -7.65 -6.11 18.48
C LEU A 39 -8.21 -6.34 19.89
N SER A 40 -9.22 -5.58 20.27
CA SER A 40 -9.90 -5.75 21.57
C SER A 40 -11.36 -5.30 21.49
N ASN A 41 -12.14 -5.61 22.52
CA ASN A 41 -13.54 -5.21 22.62
C ASN A 41 -13.72 -3.78 23.14
N LYS A 42 -12.69 -2.93 23.03
CA LYS A 42 -12.73 -1.54 23.45
C LYS A 42 -13.23 -0.63 22.33
N SER A 43 -13.44 0.65 22.67
CA SER A 43 -13.82 1.67 21.69
C SER A 43 -12.74 1.88 20.61
N ALA A 44 -13.11 2.48 19.48
CA ALA A 44 -12.17 2.77 18.37
C ALA A 44 -10.95 3.59 18.85
N ASN A 45 -11.17 4.59 19.70
CA ASN A 45 -10.10 5.45 20.21
C ASN A 45 -9.16 4.71 21.16
N GLU A 46 -9.67 3.79 21.97
CA GLU A 46 -8.84 3.00 22.89
C GLU A 46 -8.05 1.91 22.17
N ASN A 47 -8.53 1.47 21.02
CA ASN A 47 -7.85 0.49 20.16
C ASN A 47 -6.81 1.13 19.25
N LEU A 48 -6.84 2.43 19.04
CA LEU A 48 -5.89 3.15 18.19
C LEU A 48 -4.54 3.25 18.88
N LEU A 49 -3.54 2.52 18.39
CA LEU A 49 -2.17 2.56 18.89
C LEU A 49 -1.32 3.62 18.20
N LEU A 50 -1.47 3.73 16.87
CA LEU A 50 -0.74 4.69 16.05
C LEU A 50 -1.62 5.11 14.88
N ASN A 51 -1.92 6.41 14.79
CA ASN A 51 -2.82 6.94 13.77
C ASN A 51 -2.19 6.96 12.35
N GLU A 52 -0.88 7.09 12.28
CA GLU A 52 -0.12 7.21 11.03
C GLU A 52 0.98 6.16 11.00
N GLY A 53 0.62 4.91 10.68
CA GLY A 53 1.55 3.79 10.72
C GLY A 53 2.35 3.58 9.43
N ALA A 54 1.74 3.85 8.29
CA ALA A 54 2.34 3.74 6.96
C ALA A 54 1.47 4.45 5.92
N SER A 55 2.03 4.77 4.75
CA SER A 55 1.28 5.18 3.56
C SER A 55 1.14 4.02 2.58
N PHE A 56 0.03 3.97 1.83
CA PHE A 56 -0.33 2.83 1.00
C PHE A 56 -0.55 3.19 -0.45
N PHE A 57 0.01 2.35 -1.33
CA PHE A 57 -0.04 2.49 -2.78
C PHE A 57 -0.45 1.19 -3.45
N SER A 58 -1.04 1.28 -4.63
CA SER A 58 -1.28 0.13 -5.50
C SER A 58 -1.59 0.61 -6.92
N PHE A 59 -1.31 -0.21 -7.94
CA PHE A 59 -1.76 0.10 -9.31
C PHE A 59 -3.25 -0.15 -9.53
N LYS A 60 -3.94 -0.83 -8.62
CA LYS A 60 -5.38 -1.04 -8.68
C LYS A 60 -6.12 -0.09 -7.76
N LYS A 61 -7.21 0.47 -8.27
CA LYS A 61 -8.08 1.41 -7.55
C LYS A 61 -8.81 0.83 -6.34
N GLY A 62 -8.78 -0.48 -6.16
CA GLY A 62 -9.48 -1.16 -5.09
C GLY A 62 -11.00 -0.89 -5.14
N VAL A 63 -11.55 -0.35 -4.06
CA VAL A 63 -12.99 -0.05 -3.93
C VAL A 63 -13.39 1.33 -4.44
N SER A 64 -12.49 2.05 -5.10
CA SER A 64 -12.77 3.40 -5.62
C SER A 64 -13.84 3.37 -6.71
N ARG A 65 -14.76 4.34 -6.63
CA ARG A 65 -15.82 4.56 -7.64
C ARG A 65 -15.40 5.54 -8.72
N GLN A 66 -14.21 6.10 -8.65
CA GLN A 66 -13.70 7.01 -9.67
C GLN A 66 -13.51 6.28 -11.02
N LYS A 67 -13.84 6.94 -12.12
CA LYS A 67 -13.67 6.36 -13.46
C LYS A 67 -12.20 6.23 -13.84
N ASN A 68 -11.40 7.22 -13.54
CA ASN A 68 -9.98 7.28 -13.87
C ASN A 68 -9.08 7.08 -12.62
N PRO A 69 -7.86 6.54 -12.80
CA PRO A 69 -7.35 5.91 -14.01
C PRO A 69 -8.06 4.58 -14.31
N SER A 70 -8.23 4.26 -15.60
CA SER A 70 -8.90 3.03 -16.06
C SER A 70 -7.92 1.95 -16.53
N SER A 71 -6.63 2.26 -16.58
CA SER A 71 -5.57 1.36 -17.04
C SER A 71 -4.37 1.39 -16.12
N LEU A 72 -3.53 0.35 -16.20
CA LEU A 72 -2.26 0.27 -15.48
C LEU A 72 -1.35 1.45 -15.82
N MET A 73 -1.21 1.78 -17.10
CA MET A 73 -0.40 2.93 -17.53
C MET A 73 -0.91 4.25 -16.94
N GLY A 74 -2.23 4.41 -16.88
CA GLY A 74 -2.84 5.57 -16.23
C GLY A 74 -2.56 5.61 -14.72
N SER A 75 -2.50 4.45 -14.05
CA SER A 75 -2.14 4.38 -12.62
C SER A 75 -0.68 4.74 -12.38
N ILE A 76 0.24 4.26 -13.21
CA ILE A 76 1.66 4.62 -13.19
C ILE A 76 1.84 6.12 -13.43
N ALA A 77 1.19 6.65 -14.48
CA ALA A 77 1.25 8.07 -14.79
C ALA A 77 0.72 8.94 -13.65
N LEU A 78 -0.37 8.53 -13.00
CA LEU A 78 -0.92 9.24 -11.84
C LEU A 78 0.05 9.30 -10.68
N ILE A 79 0.70 8.17 -10.33
CA ILE A 79 1.70 8.13 -9.25
C ILE A 79 2.87 9.06 -9.57
N ARG A 80 3.44 8.95 -10.77
CA ARG A 80 4.56 9.79 -11.20
C ARG A 80 4.20 11.27 -11.21
N GLN A 81 3.04 11.61 -11.77
CA GLN A 81 2.56 13.00 -11.79
C GLN A 81 2.37 13.53 -10.36
N THR A 82 1.85 12.70 -9.45
CA THR A 82 1.64 13.11 -8.06
C THR A 82 2.97 13.40 -7.35
N PHE A 83 4.01 12.59 -7.56
CA PHE A 83 5.34 12.86 -6.99
C PHE A 83 5.94 14.15 -7.58
N LEU A 84 5.93 14.31 -8.89
CA LEU A 84 6.43 15.53 -9.56
C LEU A 84 5.68 16.79 -9.10
N ASP A 85 4.36 16.72 -9.00
CA ASP A 85 3.53 17.84 -8.53
C ASP A 85 3.82 18.18 -7.05
N THR A 86 4.12 17.16 -6.23
CA THR A 86 4.45 17.35 -4.81
C THR A 86 5.82 18.03 -4.66
N GLU A 87 6.83 17.62 -5.42
CA GLU A 87 8.14 18.27 -5.47
C GLU A 87 8.00 19.72 -5.93
N TRP A 88 7.31 19.96 -7.03
CA TRP A 88 7.05 21.29 -7.53
C TRP A 88 6.31 22.18 -6.51
N TYR A 89 5.34 21.60 -5.79
CA TYR A 89 4.57 22.32 -4.78
C TYR A 89 5.44 22.74 -3.58
N GLN A 90 6.38 21.91 -3.16
CA GLN A 90 7.34 22.25 -2.10
C GLN A 90 8.20 23.47 -2.46
N GLU A 91 8.58 23.62 -3.74
CA GLU A 91 9.39 24.72 -4.21
C GLU A 91 8.63 26.05 -4.36
N GLN A 92 7.33 26.02 -4.62
CA GLN A 92 6.57 27.18 -5.08
C GLN A 92 5.92 28.05 -4.02
N ASN A 93 5.72 27.61 -2.83
CA ASN A 93 5.19 28.38 -1.66
C ASN A 93 4.02 29.38 -1.97
N LYS A 94 3.02 29.01 -2.79
CA LYS A 94 2.02 29.98 -3.31
C LYS A 94 0.59 29.83 -2.77
N GLN A 95 0.03 28.66 -2.81
CA GLN A 95 -1.36 28.42 -2.35
C GLN A 95 -1.42 27.11 -1.61
N THR A 96 -2.03 27.12 -0.45
CA THR A 96 -2.22 25.89 0.34
C THR A 96 -3.08 24.88 -0.43
N ASN A 97 -2.51 23.70 -0.71
CA ASN A 97 -3.20 22.57 -1.27
C ASN A 97 -3.14 21.39 -0.28
N LEU A 98 -4.28 21.13 0.35
CA LEU A 98 -4.36 20.10 1.40
C LEU A 98 -3.96 18.69 0.93
N SER A 99 -4.09 18.39 -0.36
CA SER A 99 -3.69 17.09 -0.90
C SER A 99 -2.17 16.96 -0.98
N TYR A 100 -1.47 17.99 -1.44
CA TYR A 100 0.00 17.99 -1.46
C TYR A 100 0.59 18.09 -0.06
N GLU A 101 0.00 18.91 0.82
CA GLU A 101 0.38 18.94 2.24
C GLU A 101 0.27 17.56 2.90
N ALA A 102 -0.81 16.83 2.61
CA ALA A 102 -0.99 15.48 3.13
C ALA A 102 0.06 14.50 2.61
N LEU A 103 0.51 14.63 1.35
CA LEU A 103 1.56 13.80 0.77
C LEU A 103 2.94 14.14 1.37
N ILE A 104 3.25 15.43 1.52
CA ILE A 104 4.48 15.90 2.16
C ILE A 104 4.57 15.35 3.59
N ASN A 105 3.49 15.47 4.35
CA ASN A 105 3.42 14.97 5.73
C ASN A 105 3.50 13.42 5.84
N GLN A 106 3.49 12.71 4.72
CA GLN A 106 3.62 11.25 4.67
C GLN A 106 5.01 10.78 4.22
N GLN A 107 5.91 11.68 3.82
CA GLN A 107 7.23 11.34 3.28
C GLN A 107 8.09 10.54 4.27
N ASP A 108 7.96 10.83 5.56
CA ASP A 108 8.70 10.13 6.62
C ASP A 108 8.07 8.80 7.05
N LEU A 109 6.89 8.45 6.51
CA LEU A 109 6.21 7.19 6.85
C LEU A 109 6.73 6.05 5.99
N PRO A 110 6.72 4.80 6.49
CA PRO A 110 6.95 3.64 5.65
C PRO A 110 5.95 3.60 4.49
N HIS A 111 6.42 3.45 3.26
CA HIS A 111 5.59 3.39 2.06
C HIS A 111 5.34 1.94 1.66
N ILE A 112 4.10 1.48 1.76
CA ILE A 112 3.74 0.09 1.43
C ILE A 112 3.07 0.07 0.07
N PHE A 113 3.68 -0.63 -0.89
CA PHE A 113 3.13 -0.84 -2.22
C PHE A 113 2.55 -2.25 -2.37
N ALA A 114 1.22 -2.34 -2.59
CA ALA A 114 0.55 -3.62 -2.78
C ALA A 114 0.58 -4.04 -4.25
N LEU A 115 1.24 -5.17 -4.53
CA LEU A 115 1.29 -5.79 -5.86
C LEU A 115 -0.01 -6.51 -6.22
N ASN A 116 -0.28 -6.60 -7.51
CA ASN A 116 -1.45 -7.30 -8.06
C ASN A 116 -1.06 -8.41 -9.03
N ASP A 117 0.10 -8.29 -9.66
CA ASP A 117 0.70 -9.33 -10.50
C ASP A 117 2.23 -9.38 -10.32
N GLU A 118 2.86 -10.40 -10.87
CA GLU A 118 4.30 -10.64 -10.75
C GLU A 118 5.16 -9.58 -11.46
N LEU A 119 4.62 -8.91 -12.47
CA LEU A 119 5.34 -7.85 -13.21
C LEU A 119 5.27 -6.48 -12.50
N ASP A 120 4.38 -6.32 -11.53
CA ASP A 120 4.27 -5.07 -10.78
C ASP A 120 5.54 -4.76 -9.99
N TYR A 121 6.28 -5.78 -9.60
CA TYR A 121 7.54 -5.63 -8.87
C TYR A 121 8.52 -4.72 -9.63
N ASN A 122 8.80 -5.04 -10.89
CA ASN A 122 9.71 -4.25 -11.73
C ASN A 122 9.17 -2.85 -12.04
N ARG A 123 7.84 -2.70 -12.09
CA ARG A 123 7.20 -1.39 -12.30
C ARG A 123 7.38 -0.49 -11.08
N VAL A 124 7.23 -1.06 -9.88
CA VAL A 124 7.45 -0.34 -8.62
C VAL A 124 8.92 0.03 -8.47
N TYR A 125 9.83 -0.90 -8.80
CA TYR A 125 11.27 -0.63 -8.76
C TYR A 125 11.65 0.61 -9.61
N LYS A 126 11.12 0.72 -10.84
CA LYS A 126 11.37 1.87 -11.70
C LYS A 126 10.85 3.20 -11.14
N ILE A 127 9.72 3.15 -10.41
CA ILE A 127 9.19 4.34 -9.73
C ILE A 127 10.06 4.68 -8.52
N ALA A 128 10.46 3.69 -7.75
CA ALA A 128 11.33 3.86 -6.61
C ALA A 128 12.67 4.51 -6.98
N ASP A 129 13.30 3.99 -8.05
CA ASP A 129 14.57 4.49 -8.60
C ASP A 129 14.43 5.93 -9.16
N GLU A 130 13.32 6.22 -9.86
CA GLU A 130 13.07 7.54 -10.44
C GLU A 130 12.87 8.64 -9.40
N PHE A 131 12.21 8.33 -8.28
CA PHE A 131 11.83 9.31 -7.25
C PHE A 131 12.59 9.16 -5.92
N GLU A 132 13.57 8.27 -5.87
CA GLU A 132 14.36 7.96 -4.66
C GLU A 132 13.47 7.60 -3.45
N VAL A 133 12.41 6.80 -3.69
CA VAL A 133 11.44 6.42 -2.67
C VAL A 133 11.64 4.98 -2.23
N ASP A 134 11.81 4.75 -0.94
CA ASP A 134 11.91 3.42 -0.35
C ASP A 134 10.52 2.80 -0.15
N PHE A 135 10.23 1.73 -0.90
CA PHE A 135 9.00 0.98 -0.74
C PHE A 135 9.20 -0.32 0.04
N ILE A 136 8.22 -0.64 0.87
CA ILE A 136 7.99 -1.98 1.39
C ILE A 136 6.98 -2.67 0.47
N ILE A 137 7.34 -3.77 -0.13
CA ILE A 137 6.49 -4.45 -1.10
C ILE A 137 5.54 -5.41 -0.39
N LYS A 138 4.24 -5.17 -0.52
CA LYS A 138 3.23 -6.14 -0.12
C LYS A 138 2.94 -7.07 -1.29
N GLY A 139 3.48 -8.27 -1.22
CA GLY A 139 3.38 -9.30 -2.25
C GLY A 139 1.96 -9.84 -2.47
N ASN A 140 1.81 -10.54 -3.58
CA ASN A 140 0.56 -11.22 -3.96
C ASN A 140 0.65 -12.76 -3.87
N GLY A 141 1.81 -13.30 -3.46
CA GLY A 141 2.09 -14.74 -3.34
C GLY A 141 2.64 -15.38 -4.62
N LYS A 142 2.99 -14.58 -5.63
CA LYS A 142 3.59 -15.03 -6.89
C LYS A 142 5.04 -14.56 -7.08
N GLU A 143 5.65 -14.01 -6.06
CA GLU A 143 7.00 -13.44 -6.09
C GLU A 143 8.05 -14.49 -6.47
N PHE A 144 7.77 -15.77 -6.17
CA PHE A 144 8.64 -16.89 -6.52
C PHE A 144 8.84 -17.05 -8.04
N LEU A 145 7.90 -16.58 -8.88
CA LEU A 145 8.03 -16.60 -10.34
C LEU A 145 9.11 -15.64 -10.85
N ARG A 146 9.50 -14.66 -10.03
CA ARG A 146 10.48 -13.62 -10.34
C ARG A 146 11.54 -13.49 -9.25
N ILE A 147 11.91 -14.61 -8.63
CA ILE A 147 12.76 -14.62 -7.43
C ILE A 147 14.11 -13.93 -7.63
N ASN A 148 14.72 -14.05 -8.81
CA ASN A 148 15.99 -13.39 -9.11
C ASN A 148 15.85 -11.87 -9.14
N GLU A 149 14.80 -11.35 -9.80
CA GLU A 149 14.51 -9.92 -9.88
C GLU A 149 14.16 -9.36 -8.48
N VAL A 150 13.41 -10.13 -7.68
CA VAL A 150 13.08 -9.77 -6.31
C VAL A 150 14.33 -9.67 -5.43
N ALA A 151 15.27 -10.61 -5.59
CA ALA A 151 16.51 -10.64 -4.82
C ALA A 151 17.47 -9.50 -5.18
N GLU A 152 17.45 -9.02 -6.42
CA GLU A 152 18.32 -7.94 -6.90
C GLU A 152 17.94 -6.55 -6.35
N THR A 153 16.69 -6.33 -5.96
CA THR A 153 16.19 -5.00 -5.58
C THR A 153 16.25 -4.69 -4.08
N GLU A 154 16.50 -5.71 -3.25
CA GLU A 154 16.62 -5.58 -1.78
C GLU A 154 15.42 -4.92 -1.06
N PHE A 155 14.25 -4.81 -1.70
CA PHE A 155 13.07 -4.26 -1.04
C PHE A 155 12.57 -5.16 0.10
N PRO A 156 12.21 -4.60 1.25
CA PRO A 156 11.51 -5.34 2.29
C PRO A 156 10.19 -5.92 1.77
N LEU A 157 9.90 -7.19 2.08
CA LEU A 157 8.72 -7.89 1.60
C LEU A 157 7.74 -8.23 2.74
N ILE A 158 6.47 -7.96 2.51
CA ILE A 158 5.35 -8.50 3.28
C ILE A 158 4.74 -9.62 2.46
N ILE A 159 5.02 -10.87 2.85
CA ILE A 159 4.57 -12.06 2.11
C ILE A 159 3.23 -12.53 2.67
N PRO A 160 2.22 -12.78 1.81
CA PRO A 160 0.98 -13.39 2.26
C PRO A 160 1.23 -14.84 2.70
N VAL A 161 0.72 -15.19 3.88
CA VAL A 161 0.85 -16.57 4.45
C VAL A 161 -0.32 -17.48 4.07
N ASN A 162 -1.04 -17.15 3.02
CA ASN A 162 -2.08 -18.01 2.47
C ASN A 162 -1.44 -19.16 1.70
N PHE A 163 -2.01 -20.38 1.82
CA PHE A 163 -1.60 -21.46 0.93
C PHE A 163 -1.87 -21.04 -0.51
N PRO A 164 -0.88 -21.14 -1.41
CA PRO A 164 -1.09 -20.84 -2.81
C PRO A 164 -2.12 -21.84 -3.37
N ASN A 165 -2.92 -21.37 -4.32
CA ASN A 165 -3.72 -22.29 -5.14
C ASN A 165 -2.77 -23.29 -5.83
N SER A 166 -3.29 -24.50 -6.11
CA SER A 166 -2.52 -25.52 -6.82
C SER A 166 -1.85 -24.90 -8.04
N TYR A 167 -0.56 -25.18 -8.20
CA TYR A 167 0.22 -24.74 -9.34
C TYR A 167 -0.44 -25.22 -10.63
N ASP A 168 -0.72 -24.35 -11.56
CA ASP A 168 -1.26 -24.71 -12.86
C ASP A 168 -0.12 -25.26 -13.73
N VAL A 169 -0.01 -26.59 -13.77
CA VAL A 169 1.02 -27.31 -14.52
C VAL A 169 0.88 -27.08 -16.04
N SER A 170 -0.27 -26.61 -16.51
CA SER A 170 -0.53 -26.31 -17.93
C SER A 170 0.07 -24.98 -18.39
N ASN A 171 0.47 -24.12 -17.46
CA ASN A 171 1.13 -22.84 -17.75
C ASN A 171 2.38 -22.67 -16.87
N PRO A 172 3.50 -23.31 -17.23
CA PRO A 172 4.73 -23.31 -16.43
C PRO A 172 5.58 -22.04 -16.58
N GLU A 173 5.12 -21.00 -17.30
CA GLU A 173 5.84 -19.73 -17.50
C GLU A 173 5.44 -18.67 -16.47
#